data_c055acc544190314a7fe9e7fb74cf1db
#
_entry.id   c055acc544190314a7fe9e7fb74cf1db
#
_cell.length_a   1.000
_cell.length_b   1.000
_cell.length_c   1.000
_cell.angle_alpha   90.00
_cell.angle_beta   90.00
_cell.angle_gamma   90.00
#
_symmetry.space_group_name_H-M   'P 1'
#
loop_
_entity.id
_entity.type
_entity.pdbx_description
1 polymer ?
#
loop_
_entity_poly.entity_id
_entity_poly.type
_entity_poly.pdbx_seq_one_letter_code
_entity_poly.pdbx_strand_id
1 'polypeptide(L)'
;VKGTTKDILINILEVLKKNGISVEYPMHFRNNTSIVINNKNLDDRYGIIKKIESALDTDATVRLGEDNLCSVVVAGKGIKGNRGISGKIQTFLANNGINIKFMSGGTDERCIIYGIEKKDGAKAANSIYDHFFRNNNQDLTSCALPRDEQVSYDIESGYCAFHFMKDGFNEQVGGLIEILKVFKKENIPVEDMPCAVDDVTFVVEEKHLVGRNIHELMETIAHTFGNGGRVTFEEHLSRFLVYGKGLKENIGIAAKIQLEMANGGVNIVSVSQPPTEIGIVYYVKRIDEDKIRSVFMFS
;
A
#
# COMPACT_ATOMS: atom_id res chain seq x y z
N VAL A 1 26.34 -11.10 11.10
CA VAL A 1 24.99 -11.58 10.76
C VAL A 1 24.29 -10.39 10.12
N LYS A 2 24.11 -10.39 8.79
CA LYS A 2 23.36 -9.35 8.10
C LYS A 2 21.89 -9.52 8.49
N GLY A 3 21.32 -8.51 9.15
CA GLY A 3 19.88 -8.47 9.45
C GLY A 3 19.08 -8.57 8.15
N THR A 4 18.01 -9.35 8.16
CA THR A 4 17.09 -9.39 7.03
C THR A 4 16.36 -8.05 6.94
N THR A 5 15.88 -7.64 5.77
CA THR A 5 15.09 -6.42 5.55
C THR A 5 13.92 -6.30 6.55
N LYS A 6 13.45 -7.41 7.05
CA LYS A 6 12.36 -7.60 8.04
C LYS A 6 12.70 -7.15 9.45
N ASP A 7 13.95 -7.37 9.88
CA ASP A 7 14.41 -6.86 11.19
C ASP A 7 14.55 -5.34 11.16
N ILE A 8 14.87 -4.75 10.01
CA ILE A 8 14.98 -3.31 9.81
C ILE A 8 13.65 -2.62 10.13
N LEU A 9 12.53 -3.09 9.58
CA LEU A 9 11.24 -2.46 9.82
C LEU A 9 10.82 -2.55 11.30
N ILE A 10 11.00 -3.72 11.92
CA ILE A 10 10.69 -3.88 13.35
C ILE A 10 11.52 -2.92 14.20
N ASN A 11 12.82 -2.78 13.93
CA ASN A 11 13.70 -1.87 14.66
C ASN A 11 13.26 -0.41 14.49
N ILE A 12 12.87 0.00 13.27
CA ILE A 12 12.33 1.34 13.02
C ILE A 12 11.05 1.57 13.84
N LEU A 13 10.11 0.63 13.76
CA LEU A 13 8.83 0.74 14.47
C LEU A 13 9.00 0.73 16.00
N GLU A 14 9.99 0.04 16.53
CA GLU A 14 10.32 0.10 17.97
C GLU A 14 10.83 1.48 18.39
N VAL A 15 11.69 2.09 17.58
CA VAL A 15 12.15 3.45 17.83
C VAL A 15 10.96 4.42 17.81
N LEU A 16 10.09 4.33 16.82
CA LEU A 16 8.92 5.19 16.72
C LEU A 16 7.97 4.99 17.90
N LYS A 17 7.70 3.74 18.28
CA LYS A 17 6.89 3.41 19.46
C LYS A 17 7.46 3.99 20.75
N LYS A 18 8.79 3.82 20.99
CA LYS A 18 9.47 4.37 22.19
C LYS A 18 9.40 5.89 22.26
N ASN A 19 9.23 6.57 21.14
CA ASN A 19 9.10 8.02 21.08
C ASN A 19 7.64 8.49 20.94
N GLY A 20 6.65 7.62 21.15
CA GLY A 20 5.23 7.98 21.11
C GLY A 20 4.71 8.33 19.73
N ILE A 21 5.40 7.88 18.65
CA ILE A 21 5.06 8.24 17.28
C ILE A 21 4.23 7.11 16.66
N SER A 22 3.02 7.47 16.23
CA SER A 22 2.14 6.58 15.45
C SER A 22 2.57 6.57 13.98
N VAL A 23 2.46 5.40 13.36
CA VAL A 23 2.72 5.19 11.93
C VAL A 23 1.40 5.13 11.19
N GLU A 24 1.28 5.94 10.14
CA GLU A 24 0.07 5.98 9.32
C GLU A 24 0.12 4.92 8.22
N TYR A 25 1.15 4.99 7.36
CA TYR A 25 1.26 4.10 6.20
C TYR A 25 2.71 3.63 6.03
N PRO A 26 3.04 2.41 6.47
CA PRO A 26 4.27 1.74 6.10
C PRO A 26 4.12 1.13 4.71
N MET A 27 5.10 1.35 3.85
CA MET A 27 5.12 0.84 2.49
C MET A 27 6.47 0.24 2.20
N HIS A 28 6.49 -0.93 1.60
CA HIS A 28 7.71 -1.63 1.24
C HIS A 28 7.77 -1.87 -0.27
N PHE A 29 8.93 -1.56 -0.86
CA PHE A 29 9.18 -1.87 -2.26
C PHE A 29 10.63 -2.32 -2.42
N ARG A 30 10.82 -3.58 -2.78
CA ARG A 30 12.16 -4.21 -2.88
C ARG A 30 12.95 -4.00 -1.56
N ASN A 31 14.08 -3.31 -1.62
CA ASN A 31 14.94 -3.04 -0.47
C ASN A 31 14.68 -1.67 0.19
N ASN A 32 13.58 -1.02 -0.16
CA ASN A 32 13.22 0.29 0.37
C ASN A 32 11.97 0.18 1.24
N THR A 33 12.05 0.76 2.43
CA THR A 33 10.90 0.94 3.32
C THR A 33 10.63 2.43 3.45
N SER A 34 9.41 2.83 3.18
CA SER A 34 8.93 4.19 3.39
C SER A 34 7.87 4.17 4.48
N ILE A 35 7.90 5.14 5.37
CA ILE A 35 6.95 5.25 6.46
C ILE A 35 6.37 6.66 6.43
N VAL A 36 5.05 6.74 6.33
CA VAL A 36 4.33 8.00 6.45
C VAL A 36 3.94 8.21 7.91
N ILE A 37 4.25 9.37 8.43
CA ILE A 37 3.98 9.76 9.81
C ILE A 37 3.24 11.08 9.81
N ASN A 38 2.25 11.23 10.69
CA ASN A 38 1.57 12.49 10.85
C ASN A 38 2.53 13.57 11.38
N ASN A 39 2.60 14.67 10.66
CA ASN A 39 3.52 15.77 10.97
C ASN A 39 3.33 16.35 12.37
N LYS A 40 2.11 16.24 12.93
CA LYS A 40 1.80 16.68 14.30
C LYS A 40 2.51 15.85 15.37
N ASN A 41 2.94 14.64 15.03
CA ASN A 41 3.57 13.68 15.95
C ASN A 41 5.11 13.69 15.81
N LEU A 42 5.67 14.64 15.05
CA LEU A 42 7.10 14.62 14.70
C LEU A 42 7.76 16.00 14.95
N ASP A 43 7.90 16.35 16.24
CA ASP A 43 8.50 17.63 16.64
C ASP A 43 10.03 17.66 16.38
N ASP A 44 10.74 16.56 16.69
CA ASP A 44 12.18 16.41 16.48
C ASP A 44 12.49 15.41 15.35
N ARG A 45 12.33 15.86 14.12
CA ARG A 45 12.54 15.03 12.92
C ARG A 45 13.96 14.48 12.81
N TYR A 46 14.95 15.33 13.04
CA TYR A 46 16.37 14.94 12.91
C TYR A 46 16.83 14.04 14.05
N GLY A 47 16.34 14.27 15.26
CA GLY A 47 16.61 13.38 16.40
C GLY A 47 16.03 11.99 16.20
N ILE A 48 14.82 11.89 15.64
CA ILE A 48 14.21 10.60 15.31
C ILE A 48 15.00 9.87 14.21
N ILE A 49 15.41 10.56 13.14
CA ILE A 49 16.26 9.97 12.10
C ILE A 49 17.53 9.37 12.71
N LYS A 50 18.26 10.13 13.52
CA LYS A 50 19.48 9.66 14.20
C LYS A 50 19.23 8.44 15.09
N LYS A 51 18.10 8.42 15.83
CA LYS A 51 17.72 7.28 16.66
C LYS A 51 17.43 6.03 15.81
N ILE A 52 16.76 6.21 14.65
CA ILE A 52 16.52 5.12 13.71
C ILE A 52 17.84 4.62 13.14
N GLU A 53 18.71 5.50 12.63
CA GLU A 53 20.04 5.13 12.12
C GLU A 53 20.86 4.34 13.15
N SER A 54 20.84 4.79 14.41
CA SER A 54 21.56 4.11 15.51
C SER A 54 20.95 2.74 15.86
N ALA A 55 19.68 2.51 15.57
CA ALA A 55 19.00 1.23 15.81
C ALA A 55 19.14 0.26 14.64
N LEU A 56 19.54 0.75 13.46
CA LEU A 56 19.80 -0.04 12.28
C LEU A 56 21.29 -0.42 12.26
N ASP A 57 21.59 -1.62 12.72
CA ASP A 57 22.96 -2.18 12.66
C ASP A 57 23.30 -2.65 11.22
N THR A 58 23.16 -1.73 10.25
CA THR A 58 23.33 -2.02 8.82
C THR A 58 23.83 -0.80 8.05
N ASP A 59 24.27 -0.98 6.81
CA ASP A 59 24.58 0.09 5.85
C ASP A 59 23.32 0.82 5.31
N ALA A 60 22.17 0.69 5.99
CA ALA A 60 20.92 1.32 5.59
C ALA A 60 21.02 2.85 5.80
N THR A 61 20.57 3.59 4.82
CA THR A 61 20.48 5.05 4.89
C THR A 61 19.06 5.47 5.20
N VAL A 62 18.90 6.32 6.22
CA VAL A 62 17.61 6.93 6.58
C VAL A 62 17.55 8.35 6.02
N ARG A 63 16.46 8.70 5.36
CA ARG A 63 16.27 10.03 4.78
C ARG A 63 14.90 10.56 5.15
N LEU A 64 14.81 11.85 5.42
CA LEU A 64 13.53 12.54 5.46
C LEU A 64 13.00 12.63 4.04
N GLY A 65 11.76 12.17 3.84
CA GLY A 65 11.04 12.32 2.58
C GLY A 65 10.39 13.69 2.43
N GLU A 66 9.39 13.77 1.55
CA GLU A 66 8.60 14.98 1.37
C GLU A 66 7.74 15.24 2.63
N ASP A 67 7.70 16.47 3.10
CA ASP A 67 7.00 16.87 4.34
C ASP A 67 5.74 17.71 4.11
N ASN A 68 5.43 18.03 2.88
CA ASN A 68 4.27 18.84 2.51
C ASN A 68 3.19 18.03 1.77
N LEU A 69 2.89 16.85 2.32
CA LEU A 69 1.88 15.96 1.78
C LEU A 69 0.57 16.04 2.59
N CYS A 70 -0.52 15.67 1.95
CA CYS A 70 -1.76 15.31 2.60
C CYS A 70 -2.31 14.01 2.00
N SER A 71 -3.12 13.29 2.78
CA SER A 71 -3.84 12.12 2.29
C SER A 71 -5.25 12.50 1.87
N VAL A 72 -5.68 11.99 0.71
CA VAL A 72 -7.08 11.98 0.27
C VAL A 72 -7.59 10.57 0.41
N VAL A 73 -8.58 10.39 1.26
CA VAL A 73 -9.18 9.09 1.54
C VAL A 73 -10.49 8.99 0.76
N VAL A 74 -10.58 7.98 -0.09
CA VAL A 74 -11.82 7.64 -0.78
C VAL A 74 -12.35 6.35 -0.18
N ALA A 75 -13.48 6.44 0.52
CA ALA A 75 -14.07 5.31 1.22
C ALA A 75 -15.55 5.15 0.84
N GLY A 76 -16.01 3.92 0.68
CA GLY A 76 -17.41 3.64 0.41
C GLY A 76 -17.70 2.22 -0.04
N LYS A 77 -18.94 1.77 0.18
CA LYS A 77 -19.40 0.44 -0.24
C LYS A 77 -19.31 0.21 -1.75
N GLY A 78 -19.33 1.28 -2.54
CA GLY A 78 -19.25 1.21 -4.00
C GLY A 78 -17.84 0.97 -4.55
N ILE A 79 -16.80 0.92 -3.71
CA ILE A 79 -15.44 0.63 -4.15
C ILE A 79 -15.26 -0.87 -4.31
N LYS A 80 -15.72 -1.64 -3.32
CA LYS A 80 -15.61 -3.10 -3.32
C LYS A 80 -16.35 -3.72 -4.51
N GLY A 81 -15.64 -4.57 -5.25
CA GLY A 81 -16.20 -5.30 -6.39
C GLY A 81 -16.47 -4.46 -7.64
N ASN A 82 -16.24 -3.15 -7.60
CA ASN A 82 -16.36 -2.28 -8.78
C ASN A 82 -14.99 -2.09 -9.44
N ARG A 83 -14.72 -2.92 -10.44
CA ARG A 83 -13.46 -2.86 -11.20
C ARG A 83 -13.24 -1.49 -11.83
N GLY A 84 -12.00 -1.03 -11.78
CA GLY A 84 -11.58 0.21 -12.42
C GLY A 84 -11.91 1.50 -11.67
N ILE A 85 -12.59 1.45 -10.50
CA ILE A 85 -12.92 2.66 -9.76
C ILE A 85 -11.66 3.42 -9.31
N SER A 86 -10.62 2.72 -8.86
CA SER A 86 -9.34 3.33 -8.50
C SER A 86 -8.67 3.99 -9.71
N GLY A 87 -8.66 3.32 -10.86
CA GLY A 87 -8.15 3.89 -12.12
C GLY A 87 -8.91 5.14 -12.53
N LYS A 88 -10.24 5.16 -12.39
CA LYS A 88 -11.06 6.35 -12.65
C LYS A 88 -10.68 7.51 -11.73
N ILE A 89 -10.60 7.28 -10.42
CA ILE A 89 -10.19 8.30 -9.45
C ILE A 89 -8.82 8.88 -9.83
N GLN A 90 -7.85 8.03 -10.13
CA GLN A 90 -6.51 8.46 -10.52
C GLN A 90 -6.50 9.23 -11.84
N THR A 91 -7.34 8.85 -12.81
CA THR A 91 -7.50 9.60 -14.06
C THR A 91 -8.01 11.01 -13.80
N PHE A 92 -8.95 11.19 -12.86
CA PHE A 92 -9.41 12.54 -12.48
C PHE A 92 -8.31 13.35 -11.84
N LEU A 93 -7.54 12.77 -10.92
CA LEU A 93 -6.41 13.44 -10.31
C LEU A 93 -5.40 13.85 -11.39
N ALA A 94 -5.03 12.95 -12.29
CA ALA A 94 -4.10 13.21 -13.38
C ALA A 94 -4.60 14.32 -14.33
N ASN A 95 -5.86 14.27 -14.76
CA ASN A 95 -6.47 15.29 -15.64
C ASN A 95 -6.51 16.68 -15.00
N ASN A 96 -6.49 16.74 -13.68
CA ASN A 96 -6.36 17.98 -12.92
C ASN A 96 -4.91 18.37 -12.62
N GLY A 97 -3.92 17.65 -13.18
CA GLY A 97 -2.50 17.90 -12.95
C GLY A 97 -2.04 17.54 -11.53
N ILE A 98 -2.78 16.69 -10.83
CA ILE A 98 -2.46 16.26 -9.45
C ILE A 98 -1.65 14.98 -9.51
N ASN A 99 -0.39 15.04 -9.03
CA ASN A 99 0.47 13.87 -8.95
C ASN A 99 0.23 13.11 -7.65
N ILE A 100 0.11 11.79 -7.76
CA ILE A 100 -0.01 10.88 -6.62
C ILE A 100 1.40 10.50 -6.17
N LYS A 101 1.75 10.89 -4.95
CA LYS A 101 3.06 10.63 -4.35
C LYS A 101 3.14 9.25 -3.70
N PHE A 102 2.07 8.82 -3.05
CA PHE A 102 1.92 7.46 -2.55
C PHE A 102 0.47 7.00 -2.65
N MET A 103 0.29 5.69 -2.65
CA MET A 103 -1.03 5.08 -2.67
C MET A 103 -1.04 3.82 -1.80
N SER A 104 -2.12 3.63 -1.08
CA SER A 104 -2.32 2.43 -0.28
C SER A 104 -3.79 2.03 -0.28
N GLY A 105 -4.05 0.73 -0.36
CA GLY A 105 -5.39 0.16 -0.28
C GLY A 105 -5.31 -1.30 0.12
N GLY A 106 -5.96 -1.64 1.22
CA GLY A 106 -5.99 -2.98 1.78
C GLY A 106 -7.00 -3.91 1.08
N THR A 107 -7.01 -5.17 1.50
CA THR A 107 -7.85 -6.24 0.92
C THR A 107 -9.35 -6.09 1.22
N ASP A 108 -9.76 -5.21 2.14
CA ASP A 108 -11.18 -4.93 2.37
C ASP A 108 -11.83 -4.23 1.16
N GLU A 109 -11.03 -3.65 0.27
CA GLU A 109 -11.46 -2.98 -0.97
C GLU A 109 -12.49 -1.85 -0.74
N ARG A 110 -12.62 -1.31 0.49
CA ARG A 110 -13.60 -0.26 0.81
C ARG A 110 -12.99 1.12 0.89
N CYS A 111 -11.67 1.20 0.93
CA CYS A 111 -10.94 2.42 1.13
C CYS A 111 -9.66 2.42 0.29
N ILE A 112 -9.40 3.54 -0.35
CA ILE A 112 -8.14 3.80 -1.07
C ILE A 112 -7.62 5.15 -0.59
N ILE A 113 -6.34 5.19 -0.28
CA ILE A 113 -5.65 6.37 0.22
C ILE A 113 -4.68 6.85 -0.85
N TYR A 114 -4.75 8.13 -1.16
CA TYR A 114 -3.85 8.80 -2.09
C TYR A 114 -3.09 9.89 -1.35
N GLY A 115 -1.77 9.79 -1.30
CA GLY A 115 -0.89 10.86 -0.83
C GLY A 115 -0.58 11.82 -1.97
N ILE A 116 -0.83 13.08 -1.76
CA ILE A 116 -0.62 14.15 -2.75
C ILE A 116 0.02 15.38 -2.09
N GLU A 117 0.48 16.34 -2.86
CA GLU A 117 0.94 17.60 -2.31
C GLU A 117 -0.20 18.35 -1.59
N LYS A 118 0.08 18.89 -0.42
CA LYS A 118 -0.91 19.55 0.44
C LYS A 118 -1.67 20.68 -0.26
N LYS A 119 -1.00 21.41 -1.16
CA LYS A 119 -1.62 22.49 -1.95
C LYS A 119 -2.76 21.99 -2.84
N ASP A 120 -2.74 20.73 -3.25
CA ASP A 120 -3.70 20.13 -4.17
C ASP A 120 -4.87 19.44 -3.44
N GLY A 121 -4.84 19.34 -2.10
CA GLY A 121 -5.80 18.58 -1.30
C GLY A 121 -7.26 18.96 -1.55
N ALA A 122 -7.58 20.26 -1.47
CA ALA A 122 -8.95 20.73 -1.70
C ALA A 122 -9.41 20.50 -3.15
N LYS A 123 -8.51 20.72 -4.13
CA LYS A 123 -8.78 20.49 -5.55
C LYS A 123 -9.05 19.01 -5.81
N ALA A 124 -8.25 18.12 -5.23
CA ALA A 124 -8.43 16.68 -5.37
C ALA A 124 -9.78 16.21 -4.81
N ALA A 125 -10.09 16.61 -3.56
CA ALA A 125 -11.34 16.23 -2.92
C ALA A 125 -12.57 16.70 -3.72
N ASN A 126 -12.57 17.96 -4.18
CA ASN A 126 -13.66 18.50 -4.98
C ASN A 126 -13.78 17.82 -6.33
N SER A 127 -12.66 17.55 -7.02
CA SER A 127 -12.67 16.86 -8.33
C SER A 127 -13.26 15.45 -8.23
N ILE A 128 -12.88 14.70 -7.19
CA ILE A 128 -13.42 13.36 -6.94
C ILE A 128 -14.91 13.45 -6.60
N TYR A 129 -15.29 14.37 -5.70
CA TYR A 129 -16.69 14.54 -5.28
C TYR A 129 -17.59 14.91 -6.46
N ASP A 130 -17.20 15.92 -7.24
CA ASP A 130 -18.00 16.39 -8.37
C ASP A 130 -18.22 15.30 -9.42
N HIS A 131 -17.21 14.46 -9.66
CA HIS A 131 -17.36 13.36 -10.59
C HIS A 131 -18.35 12.30 -10.11
N PHE A 132 -18.19 11.83 -8.86
CA PHE A 132 -19.01 10.72 -8.35
C PHE A 132 -20.44 11.12 -7.99
N PHE A 133 -20.68 12.39 -7.64
CA PHE A 133 -21.96 12.85 -7.12
C PHE A 133 -22.71 13.86 -8.02
N ARG A 134 -22.00 14.56 -8.92
CA ARG A 134 -22.61 15.57 -9.79
C ARG A 134 -22.65 15.22 -11.28
N ASN A 135 -21.68 14.45 -11.77
CA ASN A 135 -21.52 14.16 -13.21
C ASN A 135 -21.47 12.64 -13.46
N ASN A 136 -22.62 12.00 -13.57
CA ASN A 136 -22.71 10.54 -13.79
C ASN A 136 -22.29 10.04 -15.19
N ASN A 137 -21.81 10.88 -16.13
CA ASN A 137 -21.68 10.52 -17.55
C ASN A 137 -20.41 11.01 -18.27
N GLN A 138 -19.28 11.15 -17.61
CA GLN A 138 -18.03 11.35 -18.37
C GLN A 138 -17.41 9.99 -18.68
N ASP A 139 -17.53 9.55 -19.94
CA ASP A 139 -16.71 8.47 -20.48
C ASP A 139 -15.24 8.85 -20.38
N LEU A 140 -14.53 8.12 -19.54
CA LEU A 140 -13.07 8.24 -19.45
C LEU A 140 -12.51 7.51 -20.67
N THR A 141 -12.18 8.26 -21.70
CA THR A 141 -11.46 7.73 -22.86
C THR A 141 -10.11 7.18 -22.37
N SER A 142 -9.91 5.90 -22.58
CA SER A 142 -8.65 5.22 -22.29
C SER A 142 -7.54 5.90 -23.09
N CYS A 143 -6.58 6.47 -22.41
CA CYS A 143 -5.35 6.90 -23.02
C CYS A 143 -4.46 5.65 -23.18
N ALA A 144 -3.97 5.34 -24.37
CA ALA A 144 -3.08 4.21 -24.58
C ALA A 144 -1.91 4.20 -23.60
N LEU A 145 -1.54 3.02 -23.10
CA LEU A 145 -0.32 2.88 -22.28
C LEU A 145 0.85 3.46 -23.07
N PRO A 146 1.71 4.27 -22.47
CA PRO A 146 2.96 4.61 -23.12
C PRO A 146 3.72 3.30 -23.34
N ARG A 147 3.99 2.94 -24.57
CA ARG A 147 4.91 1.86 -24.94
C ARG A 147 6.34 2.37 -24.75
N ASP A 148 6.64 2.86 -23.58
CA ASP A 148 7.90 3.50 -23.29
C ASP A 148 8.78 2.49 -22.54
N GLU A 149 10.01 2.35 -22.95
CA GLU A 149 11.08 1.53 -22.35
C GLU A 149 11.36 1.90 -20.87
N GLN A 150 10.61 2.88 -20.32
CA GLN A 150 10.81 3.42 -18.99
C GLN A 150 10.00 2.71 -17.89
N VAL A 151 9.10 1.81 -18.25
CA VAL A 151 8.26 1.05 -17.28
C VAL A 151 8.39 -0.43 -17.58
N SER A 152 8.70 -1.19 -16.54
CA SER A 152 8.83 -2.66 -16.58
C SER A 152 7.75 -3.31 -15.73
N TYR A 153 7.39 -4.52 -16.08
CA TYR A 153 6.35 -5.32 -15.46
C TYR A 153 6.89 -6.68 -15.02
N ASP A 154 6.45 -7.16 -13.87
CA ASP A 154 6.75 -8.49 -13.37
C ASP A 154 5.55 -9.07 -12.61
N ILE A 155 5.32 -10.38 -12.68
CA ILE A 155 4.24 -11.05 -11.96
C ILE A 155 4.71 -12.37 -11.37
N GLU A 156 4.46 -12.53 -10.07
CA GLU A 156 4.81 -13.72 -9.29
C GLU A 156 3.60 -14.19 -8.50
N SER A 157 3.33 -15.50 -8.51
CA SER A 157 2.32 -16.14 -7.66
C SER A 157 2.89 -16.62 -6.33
N GLY A 158 2.01 -17.13 -5.47
CA GLY A 158 2.40 -17.75 -4.21
C GLY A 158 2.31 -16.83 -3.00
N TYR A 159 1.40 -15.87 -3.03
CA TYR A 159 1.10 -14.96 -1.94
C TYR A 159 -0.27 -15.20 -1.34
N CYS A 160 -0.41 -14.82 -0.07
CA CYS A 160 -1.66 -14.74 0.66
C CYS A 160 -1.61 -13.55 1.62
N ALA A 161 -2.74 -13.15 2.18
CA ALA A 161 -2.84 -11.97 2.98
C ALA A 161 -3.70 -12.16 4.24
N PHE A 162 -3.21 -11.65 5.36
CA PHE A 162 -3.98 -11.48 6.60
C PHE A 162 -4.42 -10.02 6.68
N HIS A 163 -5.71 -9.81 6.70
CA HIS A 163 -6.28 -8.47 6.79
C HIS A 163 -6.83 -8.23 8.19
N PHE A 164 -6.23 -7.30 8.92
CA PHE A 164 -6.60 -6.92 10.26
C PHE A 164 -7.34 -5.60 10.26
N MET A 165 -8.46 -5.53 10.96
CA MET A 165 -9.28 -4.34 11.13
C MET A 165 -9.61 -4.11 12.60
N LYS A 166 -9.49 -2.87 13.05
CA LYS A 166 -9.92 -2.46 14.38
C LYS A 166 -10.12 -0.95 14.42
N ASP A 167 -11.28 -0.48 14.86
CA ASP A 167 -11.57 0.94 15.02
C ASP A 167 -10.52 1.62 15.91
N GLY A 168 -10.00 2.77 15.49
CA GLY A 168 -8.96 3.53 16.16
C GLY A 168 -7.56 2.90 16.10
N PHE A 169 -7.33 1.92 15.22
CA PHE A 169 -6.04 1.25 15.12
C PHE A 169 -4.92 2.20 14.68
N ASN A 170 -5.18 3.11 13.77
CA ASN A 170 -4.19 4.07 13.28
C ASN A 170 -3.73 5.07 14.37
N GLU A 171 -4.55 5.30 15.38
CA GLU A 171 -4.19 6.16 16.52
C GLU A 171 -3.38 5.42 17.59
N GLN A 172 -3.31 4.09 17.50
CA GLN A 172 -2.66 3.25 18.50
C GLN A 172 -1.14 3.21 18.27
N VAL A 173 -0.39 3.93 19.11
CA VAL A 173 1.07 3.90 19.06
C VAL A 173 1.61 2.48 19.29
N GLY A 174 2.35 1.97 18.32
CA GLY A 174 2.95 0.64 18.37
C GLY A 174 1.99 -0.50 18.02
N GLY A 175 0.76 -0.21 17.55
CA GLY A 175 -0.18 -1.24 17.13
C GLY A 175 0.41 -2.19 16.09
N LEU A 176 0.98 -1.64 15.06
CA LEU A 176 1.56 -2.40 13.95
C LEU A 176 2.69 -3.34 14.40
N ILE A 177 3.57 -2.89 15.28
CA ILE A 177 4.70 -3.70 15.72
C ILE A 177 4.26 -4.90 16.57
N GLU A 178 3.17 -4.78 17.33
CA GLU A 178 2.69 -5.90 18.14
C GLU A 178 2.19 -7.04 17.22
N ILE A 179 1.51 -6.74 16.12
CA ILE A 179 1.11 -7.74 15.13
C ILE A 179 2.34 -8.33 14.42
N LEU A 180 3.30 -7.50 14.03
CA LEU A 180 4.54 -7.98 13.39
C LEU A 180 5.34 -8.92 14.30
N LYS A 181 5.29 -8.71 15.63
CA LYS A 181 5.92 -9.64 16.59
C LYS A 181 5.28 -11.02 16.57
N VAL A 182 3.97 -11.13 16.28
CA VAL A 182 3.30 -12.43 16.10
C VAL A 182 3.90 -13.13 14.88
N PHE A 183 3.96 -12.47 13.74
CA PHE A 183 4.58 -13.03 12.53
C PHE A 183 6.06 -13.40 12.76
N LYS A 184 6.81 -12.54 13.45
CA LYS A 184 8.22 -12.81 13.78
C LYS A 184 8.36 -14.06 14.66
N LYS A 185 7.55 -14.19 15.72
CA LYS A 185 7.55 -15.35 16.62
C LYS A 185 7.27 -16.64 15.84
N GLU A 186 6.35 -16.58 14.91
CA GLU A 186 5.99 -17.69 14.04
C GLU A 186 6.97 -17.90 12.87
N ASN A 187 8.03 -17.11 12.77
CA ASN A 187 9.00 -17.19 11.68
C ASN A 187 8.37 -17.00 10.28
N ILE A 188 7.33 -16.19 10.19
CA ILE A 188 6.62 -15.85 8.95
C ILE A 188 7.08 -14.48 8.49
N PRO A 189 7.76 -14.38 7.37
CA PRO A 189 8.14 -13.12 6.77
C PRO A 189 6.95 -12.35 6.20
N VAL A 190 6.81 -11.08 6.56
CA VAL A 190 5.84 -10.17 5.94
C VAL A 190 6.50 -9.46 4.76
N GLU A 191 5.92 -9.56 3.57
CA GLU A 191 6.49 -9.02 2.33
C GLU A 191 6.01 -7.60 2.04
N ASP A 192 4.76 -7.27 2.38
CA ASP A 192 4.16 -5.95 2.19
C ASP A 192 3.06 -5.71 3.23
N MET A 193 2.75 -4.42 3.45
CA MET A 193 1.74 -4.02 4.43
C MET A 193 0.89 -2.84 3.92
N PRO A 194 0.09 -3.04 2.89
CA PRO A 194 -0.89 -2.03 2.49
C PRO A 194 -1.84 -1.72 3.65
N CYS A 195 -2.00 -0.44 3.94
CA CYS A 195 -2.88 0.04 4.99
C CYS A 195 -4.02 0.89 4.41
N ALA A 196 -5.15 0.89 5.11
CA ALA A 196 -6.21 1.85 4.91
C ALA A 196 -6.57 2.51 6.27
N VAL A 197 -7.73 3.13 6.39
CA VAL A 197 -8.15 3.70 7.68
C VAL A 197 -8.55 2.57 8.61
N ASP A 198 -7.89 2.48 9.75
CA ASP A 198 -8.14 1.48 10.79
C ASP A 198 -7.99 0.01 10.33
N ASP A 199 -7.27 -0.20 9.22
CA ASP A 199 -6.96 -1.52 8.73
C ASP A 199 -5.51 -1.65 8.23
N VAL A 200 -5.01 -2.87 8.27
CA VAL A 200 -3.72 -3.23 7.70
C VAL A 200 -3.78 -4.65 7.12
N THR A 201 -3.19 -4.80 5.95
CA THR A 201 -3.03 -6.09 5.29
C THR A 201 -1.58 -6.54 5.41
N PHE A 202 -1.36 -7.73 5.94
CA PHE A 202 -0.04 -8.36 5.99
C PHE A 202 0.05 -9.39 4.89
N VAL A 203 0.84 -9.10 3.87
CA VAL A 203 1.06 -10.04 2.76
C VAL A 203 2.26 -10.91 3.07
N VAL A 204 2.10 -12.22 2.89
CA VAL A 204 3.12 -13.22 3.14
C VAL A 204 3.17 -14.22 1.98
N GLU A 205 4.30 -14.92 1.81
CA GLU A 205 4.38 -16.00 0.83
C GLU A 205 3.73 -17.28 1.38
N GLU A 206 2.92 -17.95 0.57
CA GLU A 206 2.21 -19.20 0.91
C GLU A 206 3.15 -20.30 1.44
N LYS A 207 4.37 -20.37 0.92
CA LYS A 207 5.37 -21.38 1.35
C LYS A 207 5.67 -21.33 2.85
N HIS A 208 5.50 -20.17 3.50
CA HIS A 208 5.74 -20.00 4.93
C HIS A 208 4.56 -20.42 5.79
N LEU A 209 3.42 -20.73 5.18
CA LEU A 209 2.21 -21.18 5.88
C LEU A 209 1.97 -22.70 5.78
N VAL A 210 2.78 -23.41 5.01
CA VAL A 210 2.64 -24.87 4.86
C VAL A 210 2.72 -25.57 6.21
N GLY A 211 1.69 -26.36 6.53
CA GLY A 211 1.59 -27.12 7.77
C GLY A 211 1.18 -26.31 9.00
N ARG A 212 0.80 -25.04 8.86
CA ARG A 212 0.37 -24.17 9.95
C ARG A 212 -1.14 -24.16 10.10
N ASN A 213 -1.59 -23.92 11.32
CA ASN A 213 -3.00 -23.66 11.61
C ASN A 213 -3.32 -22.19 11.39
N ILE A 214 -3.89 -21.86 10.22
CA ILE A 214 -4.21 -20.49 9.83
C ILE A 214 -5.24 -19.86 10.77
N HIS A 215 -6.22 -20.65 11.22
CA HIS A 215 -7.26 -20.17 12.14
C HIS A 215 -6.65 -19.71 13.48
N GLU A 216 -5.76 -20.51 14.06
CA GLU A 216 -5.05 -20.17 15.29
C GLU A 216 -4.18 -18.92 15.15
N LEU A 217 -3.51 -18.78 14.00
CA LEU A 217 -2.73 -17.58 13.70
C LEU A 217 -3.63 -16.33 13.60
N MET A 218 -4.78 -16.44 12.92
CA MET A 218 -5.76 -15.36 12.84
C MET A 218 -6.30 -14.95 14.22
N GLU A 219 -6.62 -15.92 15.06
CA GLU A 219 -7.05 -15.66 16.44
C GLU A 219 -5.96 -14.98 17.26
N THR A 220 -4.71 -15.43 17.13
CA THR A 220 -3.56 -14.82 17.81
C THR A 220 -3.40 -13.36 17.39
N ILE A 221 -3.48 -13.05 16.10
CA ILE A 221 -3.43 -11.69 15.57
C ILE A 221 -4.61 -10.86 16.11
N ALA A 222 -5.84 -11.40 16.04
CA ALA A 222 -7.03 -10.70 16.48
C ALA A 222 -6.99 -10.33 17.99
N HIS A 223 -6.40 -11.19 18.80
CA HIS A 223 -6.29 -11.00 20.25
C HIS A 223 -5.10 -10.13 20.68
N THR A 224 -4.21 -9.75 19.78
CA THR A 224 -3.02 -8.92 20.10
C THR A 224 -3.39 -7.63 20.82
N PHE A 225 -4.58 -7.09 20.58
CA PHE A 225 -5.09 -5.84 21.16
C PHE A 225 -6.34 -6.01 22.02
N GLY A 226 -6.54 -7.17 22.60
CA GLY A 226 -7.76 -7.47 23.36
C GLY A 226 -8.98 -7.65 22.44
N ASN A 227 -10.17 -7.38 22.96
CA ASN A 227 -11.42 -7.58 22.21
C ASN A 227 -11.61 -6.49 21.15
N GLY A 228 -12.04 -6.89 19.94
CA GLY A 228 -12.48 -5.99 18.87
C GLY A 228 -11.65 -6.01 17.59
N GLY A 229 -10.51 -6.68 17.56
CA GLY A 229 -9.78 -6.93 16.31
C GLY A 229 -10.49 -8.01 15.47
N ARG A 230 -10.64 -7.76 14.18
CA ARG A 230 -11.15 -8.72 13.21
C ARG A 230 -10.04 -9.04 12.21
N VAL A 231 -9.84 -10.35 11.96
CA VAL A 231 -8.89 -10.82 10.95
C VAL A 231 -9.64 -11.61 9.90
N THR A 232 -9.34 -11.35 8.63
CA THR A 232 -9.74 -12.20 7.50
C THR A 232 -8.51 -12.67 6.76
N PHE A 233 -8.63 -13.77 6.02
CA PHE A 233 -7.53 -14.38 5.28
C PHE A 233 -7.91 -14.53 3.82
N GLU A 234 -7.00 -14.15 2.93
CA GLU A 234 -7.14 -14.19 1.49
C GLU A 234 -6.04 -15.04 0.88
N GLU A 235 -6.42 -16.10 0.16
CA GLU A 235 -5.50 -17.04 -0.46
C GLU A 235 -5.35 -16.81 -1.96
N HIS A 236 -4.33 -17.46 -2.53
CA HIS A 236 -4.12 -17.52 -3.98
C HIS A 236 -3.98 -16.15 -4.63
N LEU A 237 -3.07 -15.36 -4.07
CA LEU A 237 -2.71 -14.07 -4.61
C LEU A 237 -1.46 -14.16 -5.48
N SER A 238 -1.41 -13.27 -6.45
CA SER A 238 -0.22 -12.98 -7.26
C SER A 238 0.16 -11.51 -7.09
N ARG A 239 1.45 -11.27 -6.98
CA ARG A 239 2.05 -9.94 -6.92
C ARG A 239 2.37 -9.47 -8.32
N PHE A 240 1.74 -8.41 -8.78
CA PHE A 240 2.05 -7.72 -10.02
C PHE A 240 2.84 -6.46 -9.70
N LEU A 241 4.08 -6.41 -10.14
CA LEU A 241 5.01 -5.31 -9.95
C LEU A 241 5.06 -4.45 -11.20
N VAL A 242 4.93 -3.15 -11.02
CA VAL A 242 5.18 -2.15 -12.06
C VAL A 242 6.28 -1.23 -11.55
N TYR A 243 7.35 -1.06 -12.31
CA TYR A 243 8.50 -0.28 -11.85
C TYR A 243 9.24 0.40 -13.00
N GLY A 244 9.90 1.51 -12.68
CA GLY A 244 10.69 2.26 -13.63
C GLY A 244 10.58 3.78 -13.43
N LYS A 245 11.49 4.51 -14.08
CA LYS A 245 11.55 5.98 -13.99
C LYS A 245 10.30 6.65 -14.54
N GLY A 246 9.66 6.04 -15.54
CA GLY A 246 8.44 6.56 -16.16
C GLY A 246 7.28 6.76 -15.18
N LEU A 247 7.23 6.00 -14.08
CA LEU A 247 6.21 6.18 -13.05
C LEU A 247 6.28 7.56 -12.38
N LYS A 248 7.48 8.06 -12.14
CA LYS A 248 7.69 9.37 -11.51
C LYS A 248 7.56 10.53 -12.49
N GLU A 249 7.98 10.31 -13.73
CA GLU A 249 8.08 11.37 -14.74
C GLU A 249 6.75 11.63 -15.45
N ASN A 250 5.82 10.67 -15.42
CA ASN A 250 4.55 10.75 -16.17
C ASN A 250 3.33 10.70 -15.24
N ILE A 251 2.71 11.85 -15.00
CA ILE A 251 1.45 11.93 -14.26
C ILE A 251 0.37 11.11 -14.97
N GLY A 252 -0.33 10.25 -14.19
CA GLY A 252 -1.45 9.46 -14.68
C GLY A 252 -1.07 8.06 -15.23
N ILE A 253 0.19 7.66 -15.20
CA ILE A 253 0.60 6.32 -15.66
C ILE A 253 -0.03 5.21 -14.79
N ALA A 254 -0.09 5.41 -13.47
CA ALA A 254 -0.75 4.48 -12.56
C ALA A 254 -2.25 4.32 -12.87
N ALA A 255 -2.92 5.43 -13.24
CA ALA A 255 -4.31 5.41 -13.67
C ALA A 255 -4.52 4.55 -14.92
N LYS A 256 -3.66 4.72 -15.92
CA LYS A 256 -3.70 3.94 -17.16
C LYS A 256 -3.52 2.45 -16.90
N ILE A 257 -2.53 2.08 -16.09
CA ILE A 257 -2.28 0.68 -15.71
C ILE A 257 -3.51 0.07 -15.06
N GLN A 258 -4.13 0.77 -14.10
CA GLN A 258 -5.32 0.25 -13.41
C GLN A 258 -6.55 0.19 -14.31
N LEU A 259 -6.70 1.10 -15.25
CA LEU A 259 -7.78 1.04 -16.24
C LEU A 259 -7.58 -0.15 -17.19
N GLU A 260 -6.36 -0.41 -17.65
CA GLU A 260 -6.08 -1.58 -18.50
C GLU A 260 -6.29 -2.90 -17.74
N MET A 261 -5.91 -2.97 -16.45
CA MET A 261 -6.26 -4.12 -15.61
C MET A 261 -7.78 -4.32 -15.54
N ALA A 262 -8.53 -3.23 -15.30
CA ALA A 262 -9.98 -3.29 -15.22
C ALA A 262 -10.63 -3.71 -16.54
N ASN A 263 -10.16 -3.16 -17.68
CA ASN A 263 -10.61 -3.52 -19.03
C ASN A 263 -10.32 -5.00 -19.35
N GLY A 264 -9.16 -5.51 -18.90
CA GLY A 264 -8.80 -6.93 -18.99
C GLY A 264 -9.58 -7.83 -18.00
N GLY A 265 -10.50 -7.27 -17.23
CA GLY A 265 -11.33 -8.02 -16.27
C GLY A 265 -10.56 -8.45 -15.00
N VAL A 266 -9.46 -7.78 -14.68
CA VAL A 266 -8.67 -8.02 -13.46
C VAL A 266 -9.20 -7.15 -12.31
N ASN A 267 -9.38 -7.75 -11.14
CA ASN A 267 -9.68 -7.02 -9.91
C ASN A 267 -8.43 -6.85 -9.07
N ILE A 268 -8.17 -5.63 -8.60
CA ILE A 268 -7.07 -5.34 -7.68
C ILE A 268 -7.55 -5.63 -6.27
N VAL A 269 -6.93 -6.59 -5.61
CA VAL A 269 -7.22 -6.99 -4.22
C VAL A 269 -6.57 -6.01 -3.24
N SER A 270 -5.34 -5.62 -3.52
CA SER A 270 -4.59 -4.68 -2.67
C SER A 270 -3.57 -3.92 -3.51
N VAL A 271 -3.20 -2.73 -3.07
CA VAL A 271 -2.22 -1.88 -3.77
C VAL A 271 -1.35 -1.11 -2.79
N SER A 272 -0.08 -1.01 -3.13
CA SER A 272 0.92 -0.23 -2.40
C SER A 272 1.84 0.51 -3.38
N GLN A 273 1.97 1.82 -3.23
CA GLN A 273 2.91 2.66 -3.97
C GLN A 273 3.66 3.56 -2.97
N PRO A 274 4.96 3.33 -2.76
CA PRO A 274 5.73 4.15 -1.84
C PRO A 274 6.00 5.56 -2.39
N PRO A 275 6.30 6.54 -1.52
CA PRO A 275 6.59 7.92 -1.91
C PRO A 275 7.81 8.08 -2.84
N THR A 276 8.62 7.06 -3.02
CA THR A 276 9.73 7.07 -3.97
C THR A 276 9.26 7.12 -5.44
N GLU A 277 8.01 6.81 -5.69
CA GLU A 277 7.35 6.79 -7.01
C GLU A 277 8.07 5.91 -8.07
N ILE A 278 8.94 4.98 -7.64
CA ILE A 278 9.72 4.11 -8.55
C ILE A 278 9.07 2.76 -8.82
N GLY A 279 7.98 2.46 -8.13
CA GLY A 279 7.27 1.19 -8.30
C GLY A 279 5.90 1.20 -7.66
N ILE A 280 5.02 0.35 -8.18
CA ILE A 280 3.69 0.07 -7.65
C ILE A 280 3.58 -1.45 -7.51
N VAL A 281 3.07 -1.88 -6.38
CA VAL A 281 2.77 -3.29 -6.09
C VAL A 281 1.26 -3.46 -6.13
N TYR A 282 0.79 -4.35 -6.96
CA TYR A 282 -0.61 -4.78 -6.98
C TYR A 282 -0.69 -6.24 -6.55
N TYR A 283 -1.66 -6.56 -5.71
CA TYR A 283 -2.03 -7.94 -5.44
C TYR A 283 -3.36 -8.23 -6.13
N VAL A 284 -3.37 -9.32 -6.87
CA VAL A 284 -4.52 -9.77 -7.66
C VAL A 284 -4.78 -11.23 -7.36
N LYS A 285 -5.95 -11.75 -7.72
CA LYS A 285 -6.20 -13.20 -7.65
C LYS A 285 -5.30 -13.93 -8.64
N ARG A 286 -4.74 -15.07 -8.25
CA ARG A 286 -3.89 -15.91 -9.11
C ARG A 286 -4.57 -16.28 -10.43
N ILE A 287 -5.88 -16.48 -10.42
CA ILE A 287 -6.66 -16.78 -11.62
C ILE A 287 -6.62 -15.68 -12.69
N ASP A 288 -6.22 -14.47 -12.32
CA ASP A 288 -6.13 -13.33 -13.23
C ASP A 288 -4.72 -13.13 -13.84
N GLU A 289 -3.73 -13.97 -13.51
CA GLU A 289 -2.35 -13.84 -14.02
C GLU A 289 -2.27 -13.82 -15.54
N ASP A 290 -2.95 -14.77 -16.20
CA ASP A 290 -2.90 -14.87 -17.67
C ASP A 290 -3.48 -13.62 -18.33
N LYS A 291 -4.49 -13.00 -17.73
CA LYS A 291 -5.06 -11.73 -18.18
C LYS A 291 -4.01 -10.61 -18.09
N ILE A 292 -3.28 -10.54 -16.97
CA ILE A 292 -2.22 -9.53 -16.79
C ILE A 292 -1.11 -9.76 -17.80
N ARG A 293 -0.65 -11.00 -17.97
CA ARG A 293 0.37 -11.33 -18.96
C ARG A 293 -0.07 -10.92 -20.37
N SER A 294 -1.30 -11.18 -20.75
CA SER A 294 -1.83 -10.81 -22.06
C SER A 294 -1.89 -9.31 -22.30
N VAL A 295 -2.20 -8.52 -21.26
CA VAL A 295 -2.31 -7.05 -21.35
C VAL A 295 -0.95 -6.36 -21.34
N PHE A 296 0.00 -6.81 -20.51
CA PHE A 296 1.22 -6.04 -20.24
C PHE A 296 2.51 -6.69 -20.76
N MET A 297 2.54 -8.00 -21.02
CA MET A 297 3.78 -8.72 -21.32
C MET A 297 3.86 -9.30 -22.72
N PHE A 298 2.73 -9.42 -23.45
CA PHE A 298 2.68 -9.95 -24.81
C PHE A 298 2.26 -8.93 -25.87
N SER A 299 2.16 -7.65 -25.51
CA SER A 299 1.79 -6.56 -26.43
C SER A 299 3.00 -5.89 -27.07
#